data_1d9912d3118985f9ccd7b58ae38c1495
#
_entry.id   1d9912d3118985f9ccd7b58ae38c1495
#
_cell.length_a   1.000
_cell.length_b   1.000
_cell.length_c   1.000
_cell.angle_alpha   90.00
_cell.angle_beta   90.00
_cell.angle_gamma   90.00
#
_symmetry.space_group_name_H-M   'P 1'
#
loop_
_entity.id
_entity.type
_entity.pdbx_description
1 polymer ?
#
loop_
_entity_poly.entity_id
_entity_poly.type
_entity_poly.pdbx_seq_one_letter_code
_entity_poly.pdbx_strand_id
1 'polypeptide(L)'
;VTNTQPVQVHACTRTITAAHTVPRILPGTLLARRGEPVLATGTLIAMLEDATWELLAPDVPDEFAMLGCGGVYEHTAPTLPGQAVRIEVERGPAPDVGRQTWTARAFNVDTGQQAGVLHHQVATVDRERFYRRMGR
;
A
#
# COMPACT_ATOMS: atom_id res chain seq x y z
N VAL A 1 7.78 31.21 -5.56
CA VAL A 1 8.05 30.29 -6.67
C VAL A 1 7.62 28.90 -6.23
N THR A 2 6.47 28.51 -6.66
CA THR A 2 5.97 27.14 -6.47
C THR A 2 6.81 26.20 -7.35
N ASN A 3 7.66 25.43 -6.72
CA ASN A 3 8.40 24.38 -7.39
C ASN A 3 7.40 23.23 -7.68
N THR A 4 6.68 23.35 -8.79
CA THR A 4 5.79 22.30 -9.28
C THR A 4 6.65 21.20 -9.92
N GLN A 5 7.20 20.31 -9.08
CA GLN A 5 7.68 19.06 -9.62
C GLN A 5 6.47 18.28 -10.14
N PRO A 6 6.60 17.69 -11.35
CA PRO A 6 5.51 16.87 -11.87
C PRO A 6 5.19 15.74 -10.87
N VAL A 7 3.92 15.64 -10.50
CA VAL A 7 3.41 14.55 -9.66
C VAL A 7 3.64 13.24 -10.41
N GLN A 8 4.48 12.36 -9.87
CA GLN A 8 4.65 11.03 -10.42
C GLN A 8 3.41 10.21 -10.11
N VAL A 9 2.71 9.79 -11.15
CA VAL A 9 1.55 8.91 -11.03
C VAL A 9 1.94 7.55 -11.59
N HIS A 10 1.75 6.53 -10.78
CA HIS A 10 1.88 5.13 -11.17
C HIS A 10 0.52 4.47 -11.05
N ALA A 11 0.15 3.65 -12.03
CA ALA A 11 -1.10 2.93 -11.98
C ALA A 11 -0.89 1.45 -12.29
N CYS A 12 -1.57 0.59 -11.54
CA CYS A 12 -1.57 -0.85 -11.77
C CYS A 12 -2.94 -1.43 -11.45
N THR A 13 -3.22 -2.64 -11.93
CA THR A 13 -4.47 -3.34 -11.67
C THR A 13 -4.18 -4.68 -11.01
N ARG A 14 -4.96 -5.02 -9.98
CA ARG A 14 -4.87 -6.30 -9.26
C ARG A 14 -6.23 -6.98 -9.25
N THR A 15 -6.27 -8.23 -9.66
CA THR A 15 -7.48 -9.06 -9.56
C THR A 15 -7.57 -9.62 -8.14
N ILE A 16 -8.76 -9.51 -7.54
CA ILE A 16 -9.01 -10.02 -6.20
C ILE A 16 -9.36 -11.50 -6.29
N THR A 17 -8.69 -12.30 -5.46
CA THR A 17 -8.92 -13.74 -5.36
C THR A 17 -9.44 -14.09 -3.97
N ALA A 18 -9.87 -15.34 -3.79
CA ALA A 18 -10.30 -15.84 -2.49
C ALA A 18 -9.23 -15.66 -1.40
N ALA A 19 -7.94 -15.78 -1.75
CA ALA A 19 -6.84 -15.63 -0.81
C ALA A 19 -6.73 -14.20 -0.22
N HIS A 20 -7.29 -13.20 -0.90
CA HIS A 20 -7.27 -11.81 -0.47
C HIS A 20 -8.42 -11.43 0.48
N THR A 21 -9.33 -12.36 0.73
CA THR A 21 -10.57 -12.09 1.50
C THR A 21 -10.38 -12.25 3.01
N VAL A 22 -11.23 -11.58 3.77
CA VAL A 22 -11.16 -11.56 5.24
C VAL A 22 -11.01 -12.95 5.87
N PRO A 23 -11.79 -13.99 5.46
CA PRO A 23 -11.65 -15.32 6.06
C PRO A 23 -10.31 -16.00 5.82
N ARG A 24 -9.52 -15.53 4.86
CA ARG A 24 -8.29 -16.22 4.41
C ARG A 24 -6.99 -15.60 4.90
N ILE A 25 -7.01 -14.34 5.35
CA ILE A 25 -5.76 -13.62 5.65
C ILE A 25 -5.11 -14.06 6.97
N LEU A 26 -5.89 -14.58 7.91
CA LEU A 26 -5.37 -14.95 9.23
C LEU A 26 -6.07 -16.21 9.74
N PRO A 27 -5.61 -17.41 9.30
CA PRO A 27 -6.23 -18.67 9.66
C PRO A 27 -6.27 -18.91 11.18
N GLY A 28 -7.35 -19.54 11.66
CA GLY A 28 -7.52 -19.88 13.07
C GLY A 28 -7.98 -18.74 13.96
N THR A 29 -8.40 -17.62 13.38
CA THR A 29 -8.82 -16.43 14.13
C THR A 29 -10.31 -16.15 14.00
N LEU A 30 -10.78 -15.15 14.77
CA LEU A 30 -12.15 -14.66 14.67
C LEU A 30 -12.45 -14.08 13.27
N LEU A 31 -11.47 -13.41 12.65
CA LEU A 31 -11.59 -12.93 11.26
C LEU A 31 -11.90 -14.08 10.30
N ALA A 32 -11.20 -15.20 10.46
CA ALA A 32 -11.41 -16.36 9.60
C ALA A 32 -12.80 -16.97 9.77
N ARG A 33 -13.32 -16.97 11.00
CA ARG A 33 -14.62 -17.60 11.32
C ARG A 33 -15.82 -16.72 11.03
N ARG A 34 -15.69 -15.40 11.17
CA ARG A 34 -16.82 -14.47 11.08
C ARG A 34 -16.72 -13.44 9.96
N GLY A 35 -15.57 -13.36 9.29
CA GLY A 35 -15.38 -12.41 8.20
C GLY A 35 -16.16 -12.77 6.95
N GLU A 36 -16.64 -11.75 6.26
CA GLU A 36 -17.27 -11.91 4.96
C GLU A 36 -16.21 -12.12 3.86
N PRO A 37 -16.52 -12.89 2.80
CA PRO A 37 -15.55 -13.18 1.73
C PRO A 37 -15.41 -12.01 0.76
N VAL A 38 -14.94 -10.89 1.26
CA VAL A 38 -14.62 -9.68 0.50
C VAL A 38 -13.15 -9.31 0.76
N LEU A 39 -12.60 -8.46 -0.09
CA LEU A 39 -11.23 -7.98 0.06
C LEU A 39 -11.00 -7.47 1.49
N ALA A 40 -10.03 -8.05 2.17
CA ALA A 40 -9.68 -7.67 3.53
C ALA A 40 -9.01 -6.30 3.56
N THR A 41 -9.29 -5.54 4.60
CA THR A 41 -8.66 -4.22 4.82
C THR A 41 -7.14 -4.33 4.85
N GLY A 42 -6.59 -5.29 5.59
CA GLY A 42 -5.14 -5.50 5.65
C GLY A 42 -4.53 -5.84 4.27
N THR A 43 -5.23 -6.62 3.47
CA THR A 43 -4.78 -6.95 2.11
C THR A 43 -4.84 -5.73 1.21
N LEU A 44 -5.90 -4.93 1.30
CA LEU A 44 -6.01 -3.69 0.54
C LEU A 44 -4.83 -2.75 0.86
N ILE A 45 -4.53 -2.55 2.14
CA ILE A 45 -3.38 -1.73 2.56
C ILE A 45 -2.08 -2.28 1.98
N ALA A 46 -1.87 -3.60 2.05
CA ALA A 46 -0.69 -4.24 1.49
C ALA A 46 -0.57 -4.02 -0.03
N MET A 47 -1.66 -4.09 -0.76
CA MET A 47 -1.68 -3.83 -2.21
C MET A 47 -1.36 -2.37 -2.54
N LEU A 48 -1.89 -1.43 -1.74
CA LEU A 48 -1.61 0.00 -1.90
C LEU A 48 -0.14 0.31 -1.59
N GLU A 49 0.41 -0.30 -0.57
CA GLU A 49 1.82 -0.19 -0.22
C GLU A 49 2.71 -0.79 -1.32
N ASP A 50 2.38 -1.98 -1.80
CA ASP A 50 3.14 -2.65 -2.86
C ASP A 50 3.21 -1.80 -4.14
N ALA A 51 2.09 -1.22 -4.57
CA ALA A 51 2.06 -0.32 -5.71
C ALA A 51 2.94 0.92 -5.52
N THR A 52 2.98 1.45 -4.30
CA THR A 52 3.87 2.55 -3.95
C THR A 52 5.34 2.14 -4.05
N TRP A 53 5.68 0.96 -3.55
CA TRP A 53 7.04 0.45 -3.59
C TRP A 53 7.51 0.16 -5.03
N GLU A 54 6.62 -0.27 -5.91
CA GLU A 54 6.94 -0.42 -7.34
C GLU A 54 7.42 0.91 -7.94
N LEU A 55 6.83 2.02 -7.54
CA LEU A 55 7.23 3.35 -8.02
C LEU A 55 8.52 3.84 -7.36
N LEU A 56 8.70 3.55 -6.07
CA LEU A 56 9.82 4.04 -5.28
C LEU A 56 11.10 3.22 -5.47
N ALA A 57 10.99 1.90 -5.58
CA ALA A 57 12.13 0.98 -5.57
C ALA A 57 13.22 1.30 -6.59
N PRO A 58 12.94 1.74 -7.83
CA PRO A 58 13.98 2.07 -8.79
C PRO A 58 14.93 3.17 -8.32
N ASP A 59 14.49 4.04 -7.41
CA ASP A 59 15.29 5.15 -6.90
C ASP A 59 15.98 4.83 -5.56
N VAL A 60 15.81 3.60 -5.06
CA VAL A 60 16.38 3.17 -3.78
C VAL A 60 17.47 2.12 -4.02
N PRO A 61 18.73 2.42 -3.69
CA PRO A 61 19.81 1.44 -3.80
C PRO A 61 19.59 0.22 -2.89
N ASP A 62 20.14 -0.93 -3.28
CA ASP A 62 19.94 -2.21 -2.57
C ASP A 62 20.45 -2.20 -1.12
N GLU A 63 21.43 -1.34 -0.81
CA GLU A 63 21.95 -1.19 0.54
C GLU A 63 20.98 -0.47 1.49
N PHE A 64 19.89 0.08 0.98
CA PHE A 64 18.83 0.69 1.79
C PHE A 64 17.62 -0.21 1.90
N ALA A 65 17.01 -0.23 3.08
CA ALA A 65 15.73 -0.88 3.31
C ALA A 65 14.60 0.15 3.18
N MET A 66 13.48 -0.28 2.62
CA MET A 66 12.25 0.50 2.59
C MET A 66 11.32 0.00 3.69
N LEU A 67 10.79 0.92 4.50
CA LEU A 67 9.94 0.59 5.64
C LEU A 67 8.71 1.48 5.65
N GLY A 68 7.54 0.87 5.75
CA GLY A 68 6.33 1.62 6.09
C GLY A 68 6.43 2.12 7.52
N CYS A 69 6.26 3.42 7.74
CA CYS A 69 6.49 4.00 9.07
C CYS A 69 5.33 4.85 9.59
N GLY A 70 4.22 4.92 8.89
CA GLY A 70 3.05 5.64 9.35
C GLY A 70 2.03 5.85 8.26
N GLY A 71 0.82 6.19 8.65
CA GLY A 71 -0.20 6.51 7.68
C GLY A 71 -1.61 6.41 8.23
N VAL A 72 -2.55 6.83 7.41
CA VAL A 72 -3.98 6.70 7.64
C VAL A 72 -4.63 6.08 6.41
N TYR A 73 -5.67 5.32 6.62
CA TYR A 73 -6.38 4.66 5.54
C TYR A 73 -7.90 4.77 5.70
N GLU A 74 -8.58 4.59 4.59
CA GLU A 74 -10.02 4.35 4.56
C GLU A 74 -10.30 3.19 3.62
N HIS A 75 -11.17 2.27 4.03
CA HIS A 75 -11.69 1.19 3.22
C HIS A 75 -13.18 1.48 3.01
N THR A 76 -13.53 2.03 1.87
CA THR A 76 -14.82 2.71 1.65
C THR A 76 -15.86 1.88 0.92
N ALA A 77 -15.43 0.85 0.19
CA ALA A 77 -16.35 -0.04 -0.52
C ALA A 77 -15.75 -1.45 -0.62
N PRO A 78 -16.59 -2.50 -0.54
CA PRO A 78 -16.11 -3.87 -0.66
C PRO A 78 -15.73 -4.21 -2.10
N THR A 79 -14.83 -5.17 -2.24
CA THR A 79 -14.47 -5.79 -3.52
C THR A 79 -14.60 -7.30 -3.39
N LEU A 80 -15.29 -7.91 -4.33
CA LEU A 80 -15.53 -9.35 -4.36
C LEU A 80 -14.43 -10.10 -5.11
N PRO A 81 -14.18 -11.37 -4.78
CA PRO A 81 -13.32 -12.22 -5.61
C PRO A 81 -13.78 -12.23 -7.06
N GLY A 82 -12.82 -12.15 -7.98
CA GLY A 82 -13.09 -12.05 -9.41
C GLY A 82 -13.19 -10.63 -9.93
N GLN A 83 -13.45 -9.67 -9.06
CA GLN A 83 -13.37 -8.25 -9.40
C GLN A 83 -11.92 -7.77 -9.34
N ALA A 84 -11.64 -6.62 -9.93
CA ALA A 84 -10.30 -6.04 -9.94
C ALA A 84 -10.31 -4.64 -9.33
N VAL A 85 -9.20 -4.26 -8.74
CA VAL A 85 -8.94 -2.90 -8.29
C VAL A 85 -7.84 -2.27 -9.15
N ARG A 86 -8.07 -1.04 -9.60
CA ARG A 86 -7.06 -0.20 -10.20
C ARG A 86 -6.49 0.68 -9.10
N ILE A 87 -5.18 0.64 -8.94
CA ILE A 87 -4.47 1.42 -7.93
C ILE A 87 -3.72 2.54 -8.61
N GLU A 88 -3.91 3.75 -8.12
CA GLU A 88 -3.21 4.95 -8.57
C GLU A 88 -2.38 5.48 -7.41
N VAL A 89 -1.10 5.70 -7.66
CA VAL A 89 -0.14 6.16 -6.66
C VAL A 89 0.39 7.53 -7.03
N GLU A 90 0.40 8.42 -6.07
CA GLU A 90 0.81 9.80 -6.21
C GLU A 90 1.82 10.15 -5.12
N ARG A 91 2.91 10.79 -5.52
CA ARG A 91 3.93 11.23 -4.58
C ARG A 91 3.50 12.52 -3.88
N GLY A 92 3.64 12.55 -2.58
CA GLY A 92 3.43 13.73 -1.76
C GLY A 92 4.74 14.43 -1.38
N PRO A 93 4.67 15.45 -0.52
CA PRO A 93 5.86 16.13 -0.01
C PRO A 93 6.76 15.19 0.77
N ALA A 94 8.09 15.39 0.68
CA ALA A 94 9.06 14.69 1.51
C ALA A 94 9.26 15.51 2.81
N PRO A 95 8.81 15.01 3.98
CA PRO A 95 8.94 15.75 5.24
C PRO A 95 10.38 15.84 5.72
N ASP A 96 11.18 14.81 5.48
CA ASP A 96 12.57 14.70 5.89
C ASP A 96 13.40 13.93 4.87
N VAL A 97 14.73 14.01 4.99
CA VAL A 97 15.64 13.15 4.26
C VAL A 97 15.41 11.70 4.68
N GLY A 98 15.21 10.82 3.72
CA GLY A 98 14.93 9.40 3.98
C GLY A 98 13.49 9.09 4.33
N ARG A 99 12.59 10.07 4.29
CA ARG A 99 11.15 9.88 4.44
C ARG A 99 10.42 10.46 3.25
N GLN A 100 9.42 9.72 2.78
CA GLN A 100 8.58 10.13 1.67
C GLN A 100 7.12 9.90 2.02
N THR A 101 6.26 10.80 1.58
CA THR A 101 4.80 10.65 1.71
C THR A 101 4.21 10.28 0.37
N TRP A 102 3.19 9.42 0.43
CA TRP A 102 2.53 8.87 -0.74
C TRP A 102 1.03 8.81 -0.51
N THR A 103 0.26 8.94 -1.57
CA THR A 103 -1.17 8.65 -1.57
C THR A 103 -1.43 7.59 -2.62
N ALA A 104 -2.03 6.47 -2.20
CA ALA A 104 -2.43 5.40 -3.07
C ALA A 104 -3.95 5.20 -2.96
N ARG A 105 -4.66 5.20 -4.10
CA ARG A 105 -6.11 5.04 -4.17
C ARG A 105 -6.44 3.80 -4.97
N ALA A 106 -7.41 3.05 -4.50
CA ALA A 106 -7.93 1.87 -5.19
C ALA A 106 -9.36 2.13 -5.67
N PHE A 107 -9.61 1.80 -6.92
CA PHE A 107 -10.94 1.89 -7.54
C PHE A 107 -11.35 0.51 -8.01
N ASN A 108 -12.55 0.08 -7.65
CA ASN A 108 -13.10 -1.16 -8.18
C ASN A 108 -13.43 -0.94 -9.66
N VAL A 109 -12.76 -1.68 -10.54
CA VAL A 109 -12.90 -1.51 -12.00
C VAL A 109 -14.31 -1.90 -12.46
N ASP A 110 -14.93 -2.88 -11.81
CA ASP A 110 -16.22 -3.42 -12.18
C ASP A 110 -17.39 -2.51 -11.77
N THR A 111 -17.26 -1.80 -10.66
CA THR A 111 -18.31 -0.92 -10.11
C THR A 111 -18.03 0.57 -10.31
N GLY A 112 -16.79 0.94 -10.57
CA GLY A 112 -16.33 2.33 -10.64
C GLY A 112 -16.20 3.03 -9.30
N GLN A 113 -16.49 2.35 -8.18
CA GLN A 113 -16.43 2.93 -6.85
C GLN A 113 -14.99 2.96 -6.33
N GLN A 114 -14.65 3.98 -5.56
CA GLN A 114 -13.41 3.98 -4.79
C GLN A 114 -13.51 2.94 -3.69
N ALA A 115 -12.60 1.95 -3.71
CA ALA A 115 -12.55 0.90 -2.70
C ALA A 115 -11.81 1.36 -1.44
N GLY A 116 -10.79 2.19 -1.60
CA GLY A 116 -10.05 2.70 -0.46
C GLY A 116 -8.94 3.66 -0.84
N VAL A 117 -8.30 4.20 0.19
CA VAL A 117 -7.17 5.11 0.06
C VAL A 117 -6.21 4.90 1.22
N LEU A 118 -4.92 5.06 0.93
CA LEU A 118 -3.85 5.05 1.92
C LEU A 118 -3.00 6.30 1.74
N HIS A 119 -2.96 7.14 2.77
CA HIS A 119 -1.99 8.22 2.88
C HIS A 119 -0.90 7.73 3.82
N HIS A 120 0.30 7.50 3.30
CA HIS A 120 1.32 6.83 4.10
C HIS A 120 2.71 7.41 3.90
N GLN A 121 3.58 7.06 4.83
CA GLN A 121 4.99 7.41 4.78
C GLN A 121 5.83 6.15 4.64
N VAL A 122 6.84 6.26 3.79
CA VAL A 122 7.86 5.23 3.62
C VAL A 122 9.19 5.84 4.04
N ALA A 123 9.91 5.13 4.92
CA ALA A 123 11.27 5.48 5.29
C ALA A 123 12.25 4.63 4.49
N THR A 124 13.35 5.25 4.07
CA THR A 124 14.49 4.54 3.51
C THR A 124 15.63 4.65 4.50
N VAL A 125 16.16 3.52 4.93
CA VAL A 125 17.21 3.45 5.95
C VAL A 125 18.34 2.55 5.48
N ASP A 126 19.57 2.85 5.95
CA ASP A 126 20.70 1.96 5.72
C ASP A 126 20.40 0.59 6.34
N ARG A 127 20.47 -0.46 5.51
CA ARG A 127 20.06 -1.82 5.89
C ARG A 127 20.91 -2.38 7.01
N GLU A 128 22.21 -2.23 6.91
CA GLU A 128 23.16 -2.74 7.91
C GLU A 128 22.97 -2.05 9.26
N ARG A 129 22.82 -0.73 9.25
CA ARG A 129 22.56 0.05 10.46
C ARG A 129 21.23 -0.32 11.10
N PHE A 130 20.20 -0.55 10.28
CA PHE A 130 18.89 -0.98 10.73
C PHE A 130 18.97 -2.30 11.50
N TYR A 131 19.62 -3.32 10.92
CA TYR A 131 19.75 -4.61 11.57
C TYR A 131 20.64 -4.55 12.82
N ARG A 132 21.67 -3.74 12.81
CA ARG A 132 22.53 -3.51 13.98
C ARG A 132 21.74 -2.96 15.17
N ARG A 133 20.85 -2.01 14.92
CA ARG A 133 19.96 -1.45 15.96
C ARG A 133 18.96 -2.46 16.50
N MET A 134 18.63 -3.47 15.72
CA MET A 134 17.74 -4.55 16.15
C MET A 134 18.46 -5.68 16.89
N GLY A 135 19.76 -5.56 17.14
CA GLY A 135 20.56 -6.56 17.85
C GLY A 135 21.03 -7.72 16.97
N ARG A 136 21.11 -7.52 15.67
CA ARG A 136 21.61 -8.51 14.71
C ARG A 136 22.99 -8.19 14.21
#